data_7b977fd340e78347aa13058306aad85c
#
_entry.id   7b977fd340e78347aa13058306aad85c
#
_cell.length_a   1.000
_cell.length_b   1.000
_cell.length_c   1.000
_cell.angle_alpha   90.00
_cell.angle_beta   90.00
_cell.angle_gamma   90.00
#
_symmetry.space_group_name_H-M   'P 1'
#
loop_
_entity.id
_entity.type
_entity.pdbx_description
1 polymer ?
#
loop_
_entity_poly.entity_id
_entity_poly.type
_entity_poly.pdbx_seq_one_letter_code
_entity_poly.pdbx_strand_id
1 'polypeptide(L)'
;LRFYFLKLLIIAVQPNLVEQVKNALLEEITSGKLNPGERIIQEQIAQALGVSRHPVQQALLLLKNQGLLKEASGRGLVVAPLDAEHVEDIYEMRAAIEGMACRLAATLRSDHARKQGESIIEAGRKAVASGSVPRMIAADIKFHEFLYSLSGNPLIGPAMNTHLTYTQRVMGEVLVQDQEPWDIWAQHANILTAIASGDANLAEKLAIEHLTHASKFMVTRLKAIQAE
;
A
#
# COMPACT_ATOMS: atom_id res chain seq x y z
N LEU A 1 45.97 24.07 2.99
CA LEU A 1 44.72 23.25 2.97
C LEU A 1 43.54 24.20 3.14
N ARG A 2 42.84 24.55 2.04
CA ARG A 2 41.62 25.33 2.08
C ARG A 2 40.48 24.37 2.35
N PHE A 3 39.90 24.38 3.54
CA PHE A 3 38.62 23.75 3.84
C PHE A 3 37.51 24.54 3.16
N TYR A 4 36.91 23.97 2.14
CA TYR A 4 35.63 24.46 1.62
C TYR A 4 34.55 24.14 2.63
N PHE A 5 34.13 25.12 3.42
CA PHE A 5 32.88 25.05 4.16
C PHE A 5 31.74 25.04 3.14
N LEU A 6 31.18 23.87 2.87
CA LEU A 6 29.87 23.78 2.21
C LEU A 6 28.90 24.46 3.19
N LYS A 7 28.44 25.66 2.87
CA LYS A 7 27.24 26.21 3.51
C LYS A 7 26.07 25.33 3.04
N LEU A 8 25.71 24.35 3.86
CA LEU A 8 24.43 23.65 3.73
C LEU A 8 23.35 24.70 3.95
N LEU A 9 22.78 25.21 2.87
CA LEU A 9 21.54 25.94 2.90
C LEU A 9 20.50 25.02 3.55
N ILE A 10 19.87 25.48 4.62
CA ILE A 10 18.69 24.86 5.20
C ILE A 10 17.63 24.86 4.10
N ILE A 11 17.47 23.72 3.43
CA ILE A 11 16.35 23.50 2.51
C ILE A 11 15.13 23.43 3.43
N ALA A 12 14.34 24.51 3.44
CA ALA A 12 13.03 24.46 4.08
C ALA A 12 12.28 23.27 3.50
N VAL A 13 11.83 22.38 4.37
CA VAL A 13 11.03 21.20 3.99
C VAL A 13 9.69 21.72 3.47
N GLN A 14 9.65 22.13 2.21
CA GLN A 14 8.40 22.24 1.48
C GLN A 14 7.89 20.82 1.24
N PRO A 15 6.57 20.55 1.32
CA PRO A 15 6.04 19.26 0.97
C PRO A 15 6.63 18.85 -0.38
N ASN A 16 7.33 17.73 -0.41
CA ASN A 16 8.05 17.30 -1.60
C ASN A 16 7.07 17.23 -2.79
N LEU A 17 7.19 18.16 -3.75
CA LEU A 17 6.32 18.21 -4.93
C LEU A 17 6.28 16.88 -5.67
N VAL A 18 7.37 16.11 -5.63
CA VAL A 18 7.46 14.78 -6.22
C VAL A 18 6.46 13.83 -5.54
N GLU A 19 6.39 13.86 -4.21
CA GLU A 19 5.43 13.04 -3.46
C GLU A 19 3.99 13.47 -3.72
N GLN A 20 3.72 14.76 -3.83
CA GLN A 20 2.38 15.26 -4.15
C GLN A 20 1.93 14.82 -5.55
N VAL A 21 2.80 14.95 -6.54
CA VAL A 21 2.54 14.47 -7.92
C VAL A 21 2.35 12.96 -7.95
N LYS A 22 3.22 12.21 -7.26
CA LYS A 22 3.11 10.75 -7.16
C LYS A 22 1.76 10.34 -6.56
N ASN A 23 1.36 10.96 -5.46
CA ASN A 23 0.10 10.63 -4.78
C ASN A 23 -1.13 10.99 -5.63
N ALA A 24 -1.11 12.13 -6.33
CA ALA A 24 -2.17 12.50 -7.26
C ALA A 24 -2.30 11.47 -8.41
N LEU A 25 -1.19 11.08 -9.01
CA LEU A 25 -1.20 10.05 -10.07
C LEU A 25 -1.62 8.67 -9.55
N LEU A 26 -1.20 8.30 -8.34
CA LEU A 26 -1.62 7.08 -7.70
C LEU A 26 -3.13 7.05 -7.48
N GLU A 27 -3.72 8.15 -7.03
CA GLU A 27 -5.18 8.28 -6.88
C GLU A 27 -5.92 8.11 -8.22
N GLU A 28 -5.43 8.74 -9.29
CA GLU A 28 -6.02 8.59 -10.63
C GLU A 28 -5.92 7.15 -11.17
N ILE A 29 -4.80 6.46 -10.88
CA ILE A 29 -4.61 5.04 -11.27
C ILE A 29 -5.51 4.12 -10.43
N THR A 30 -5.56 4.30 -9.11
CA THR A 30 -6.33 3.42 -8.20
C THR A 30 -7.83 3.65 -8.29
N SER A 31 -8.26 4.84 -8.67
CA SER A 31 -9.69 5.14 -8.93
C SER A 31 -10.16 4.70 -10.32
N GLY A 32 -9.27 4.16 -11.16
CA GLY A 32 -9.61 3.73 -12.52
C GLY A 32 -9.82 4.87 -13.52
N LYS A 33 -9.47 6.10 -13.18
CA LYS A 33 -9.52 7.23 -14.14
C LYS A 33 -8.38 7.15 -15.16
N LEU A 34 -7.22 6.60 -14.76
CA LEU A 34 -6.15 6.22 -15.66
C LEU A 34 -6.17 4.70 -15.84
N ASN A 35 -6.58 4.26 -17.01
CA ASN A 35 -6.81 2.85 -17.32
C ASN A 35 -5.51 2.09 -17.64
N PRO A 36 -5.45 0.77 -17.42
CA PRO A 36 -4.34 -0.06 -17.90
C PRO A 36 -4.08 0.15 -19.41
N GLY A 37 -2.81 0.33 -19.77
CA GLY A 37 -2.38 0.63 -21.14
C GLY A 37 -2.49 2.11 -21.55
N GLU A 38 -3.14 2.94 -20.75
CA GLU A 38 -3.26 4.37 -21.05
C GLU A 38 -1.89 5.07 -20.98
N ARG A 39 -1.66 5.94 -21.94
CA ARG A 39 -0.36 6.61 -22.11
C ARG A 39 -0.24 7.81 -21.18
N ILE A 40 0.88 7.87 -20.48
CA ILE A 40 1.22 8.96 -19.57
C ILE A 40 1.95 10.06 -20.32
N ILE A 41 1.35 11.25 -20.39
CA ILE A 41 1.92 12.42 -21.06
C ILE A 41 2.38 13.44 -19.99
N GLN A 42 3.69 13.50 -19.77
CA GLN A 42 4.31 14.34 -18.72
C GLN A 42 3.90 15.81 -18.79
N GLU A 43 3.78 16.35 -20.03
CA GLU A 43 3.42 17.74 -20.26
C GLU A 43 2.00 18.07 -19.79
N GLN A 44 1.06 17.17 -20.09
CA GLN A 44 -0.33 17.33 -19.65
C GLN A 44 -0.47 17.26 -18.12
N ILE A 45 0.27 16.35 -17.49
CA ILE A 45 0.30 16.22 -16.03
C ILE A 45 0.91 17.48 -15.40
N ALA A 46 2.03 17.96 -15.93
CA ALA A 46 2.68 19.17 -15.44
C ALA A 46 1.75 20.38 -15.53
N GLN A 47 1.04 20.52 -16.64
CA GLN A 47 0.05 21.59 -16.86
C GLN A 47 -1.15 21.45 -15.93
N ALA A 48 -1.72 20.25 -15.81
CA ALA A 48 -2.90 20.00 -14.97
C ALA A 48 -2.62 20.25 -13.48
N LEU A 49 -1.42 19.90 -13.00
CA LEU A 49 -1.02 20.09 -11.60
C LEU A 49 -0.34 21.45 -11.32
N GLY A 50 -0.12 22.28 -12.34
CA GLY A 50 0.54 23.58 -12.19
C GLY A 50 2.00 23.48 -11.72
N VAL A 51 2.71 22.43 -12.09
CA VAL A 51 4.11 22.17 -11.70
C VAL A 51 5.04 22.10 -12.92
N SER A 52 6.35 22.20 -12.69
CA SER A 52 7.33 21.97 -13.76
C SER A 52 7.42 20.48 -14.13
N ARG A 53 8.01 20.15 -15.28
CA ARG A 53 8.20 18.75 -15.74
C ARG A 53 9.09 17.91 -14.82
N HIS A 54 10.02 18.54 -14.09
CA HIS A 54 10.98 17.81 -13.27
C HIS A 54 10.34 16.97 -12.14
N PRO A 55 9.50 17.53 -11.25
CA PRO A 55 8.82 16.71 -10.23
C PRO A 55 7.91 15.65 -10.84
N VAL A 56 7.28 15.90 -12.00
CA VAL A 56 6.49 14.88 -12.71
C VAL A 56 7.38 13.72 -13.16
N GLN A 57 8.52 14.00 -13.79
CA GLN A 57 9.47 12.98 -14.23
C GLN A 57 9.96 12.11 -13.07
N GLN A 58 10.28 12.71 -11.92
CA GLN A 58 10.71 11.98 -10.73
C GLN A 58 9.56 11.10 -10.17
N ALA A 59 8.35 11.64 -10.08
CA ALA A 59 7.17 10.89 -9.63
C ALA A 59 6.87 9.68 -10.54
N LEU A 60 6.97 9.87 -11.87
CA LEU A 60 6.77 8.79 -12.83
C LEU A 60 7.83 7.69 -12.71
N LEU A 61 9.09 8.06 -12.42
CA LEU A 61 10.13 7.08 -12.15
C LEU A 61 9.83 6.25 -10.88
N LEU A 62 9.35 6.89 -9.83
CA LEU A 62 8.93 6.19 -8.60
C LEU A 62 7.78 5.23 -8.87
N LEU A 63 6.73 5.66 -9.59
CA LEU A 63 5.60 4.82 -9.96
C LEU A 63 6.00 3.66 -10.89
N LYS A 64 6.96 3.89 -11.80
CA LYS A 64 7.54 2.81 -12.62
C LYS A 64 8.27 1.78 -11.77
N ASN A 65 9.11 2.23 -10.83
CA ASN A 65 9.83 1.34 -9.92
C ASN A 65 8.87 0.55 -8.98
N GLN A 66 7.69 1.06 -8.75
CA GLN A 66 6.62 0.40 -8.00
C GLN A 66 5.74 -0.53 -8.88
N GLY A 67 6.06 -0.72 -10.15
CA GLY A 67 5.29 -1.57 -11.06
C GLY A 67 3.95 -0.99 -11.51
N LEU A 68 3.63 0.26 -11.14
CA LEU A 68 2.38 0.92 -11.52
C LEU A 68 2.40 1.48 -12.94
N LEU A 69 3.59 1.80 -13.44
CA LEU A 69 3.82 2.20 -14.80
C LEU A 69 4.85 1.29 -15.45
N LYS A 70 4.75 1.11 -16.77
CA LYS A 70 5.75 0.40 -17.58
C LYS A 70 6.11 1.18 -18.85
N GLU A 71 7.21 0.80 -19.49
CA GLU A 71 7.57 1.35 -20.79
C GLU A 71 6.54 0.93 -21.85
N ALA A 72 6.13 1.90 -22.65
CA ALA A 72 5.32 1.62 -23.83
C ALA A 72 6.13 0.86 -24.88
N SER A 73 5.48 0.16 -25.80
CA SER A 73 6.12 -0.49 -26.97
C SER A 73 6.81 0.49 -27.93
N GLY A 74 6.94 1.75 -27.55
CA GLY A 74 7.67 2.81 -28.23
C GLY A 74 8.31 3.72 -27.19
N ARG A 75 8.19 5.07 -27.35
CA ARG A 75 8.69 6.03 -26.35
C ARG A 75 7.60 6.33 -25.31
N GLY A 76 7.98 6.50 -24.05
CA GLY A 76 7.13 6.97 -22.95
C GLY A 76 6.66 5.85 -22.03
N LEU A 77 5.76 6.19 -21.12
CA LEU A 77 5.21 5.30 -20.11
C LEU A 77 3.71 5.09 -20.34
N VAL A 78 3.23 3.93 -19.94
CA VAL A 78 1.81 3.58 -19.87
C VAL A 78 1.49 3.05 -18.47
N VAL A 79 0.23 3.12 -18.07
CA VAL A 79 -0.25 2.43 -16.88
C VAL A 79 -0.04 0.93 -17.09
N ALA A 80 0.69 0.28 -16.20
CA ALA A 80 0.96 -1.15 -16.31
C ALA A 80 -0.36 -1.93 -16.10
N PRO A 81 -0.65 -3.01 -16.82
CA PRO A 81 -1.70 -3.93 -16.43
C PRO A 81 -1.36 -4.56 -15.06
N LEU A 82 -2.37 -4.99 -14.33
CA LEU A 82 -2.14 -5.81 -13.15
C LEU A 82 -1.71 -7.20 -13.58
N ASP A 83 -0.76 -7.77 -12.84
CA ASP A 83 -0.23 -9.11 -13.08
C ASP A 83 -0.55 -10.00 -11.87
N ALA A 84 -1.30 -11.07 -12.09
CA ALA A 84 -1.77 -11.96 -11.06
C ALA A 84 -0.61 -12.74 -10.39
N GLU A 85 0.44 -13.10 -11.14
CA GLU A 85 1.63 -13.76 -10.59
C GLU A 85 2.39 -12.78 -9.69
N HIS A 86 2.57 -11.55 -10.14
CA HIS A 86 3.21 -10.51 -9.34
C HIS A 86 2.40 -10.17 -8.06
N VAL A 87 1.07 -10.24 -8.11
CA VAL A 87 0.22 -10.13 -6.90
C VAL A 87 0.54 -11.25 -5.92
N GLU A 88 0.63 -12.49 -6.41
CA GLU A 88 0.96 -13.66 -5.58
C GLU A 88 2.31 -13.49 -4.89
N ASP A 89 3.37 -13.12 -5.65
CA ASP A 89 4.72 -12.83 -5.13
C ASP A 89 4.72 -11.76 -4.04
N ILE A 90 3.96 -10.67 -4.25
CA ILE A 90 3.82 -9.60 -3.24
C ILE A 90 3.21 -10.14 -1.96
N TYR A 91 2.14 -10.92 -2.04
CA TYR A 91 1.47 -11.46 -0.85
C TYR A 91 2.32 -12.50 -0.12
N GLU A 92 3.14 -13.29 -0.83
CA GLU A 92 4.12 -14.20 -0.21
C GLU A 92 5.16 -13.43 0.61
N MET A 93 5.73 -12.37 0.04
CA MET A 93 6.64 -11.49 0.76
C MET A 93 5.97 -10.81 1.95
N ARG A 94 4.75 -10.30 1.77
CA ARG A 94 3.97 -9.69 2.84
C ARG A 94 3.74 -10.69 3.98
N ALA A 95 3.34 -11.91 3.67
CA ALA A 95 3.10 -12.95 4.67
C ALA A 95 4.34 -13.21 5.54
N ALA A 96 5.52 -13.30 4.92
CA ALA A 96 6.76 -13.52 5.65
C ALA A 96 7.15 -12.33 6.54
N ILE A 97 7.08 -11.12 6.01
CA ILE A 97 7.52 -9.90 6.74
C ILE A 97 6.47 -9.49 7.78
N GLU A 98 5.19 -9.53 7.45
CA GLU A 98 4.11 -9.14 8.36
C GLU A 98 3.87 -10.17 9.47
N GLY A 99 4.06 -11.46 9.17
CA GLY A 99 4.11 -12.50 10.20
C GLY A 99 5.19 -12.21 11.25
N MET A 100 6.42 -11.92 10.79
CA MET A 100 7.52 -11.51 11.67
C MET A 100 7.17 -10.21 12.42
N ALA A 101 6.57 -9.22 11.76
CA ALA A 101 6.18 -7.96 12.39
C ALA A 101 5.17 -8.17 13.54
N CYS A 102 4.15 -9.02 13.33
CA CYS A 102 3.16 -9.36 14.35
C CYS A 102 3.79 -10.11 15.53
N ARG A 103 4.72 -11.02 15.28
CA ARG A 103 5.48 -11.71 16.33
C ARG A 103 6.29 -10.74 17.18
N LEU A 104 7.01 -9.80 16.56
CA LEU A 104 7.75 -8.76 17.27
C LEU A 104 6.81 -7.84 18.05
N ALA A 105 5.69 -7.43 17.45
CA ALA A 105 4.69 -6.59 18.10
C ALA A 105 4.12 -7.23 19.37
N ALA A 106 3.80 -8.53 19.34
CA ALA A 106 3.31 -9.26 20.49
C ALA A 106 4.34 -9.30 21.64
N THR A 107 5.64 -9.44 21.28
CA THR A 107 6.73 -9.49 22.25
C THR A 107 7.04 -8.11 22.86
N LEU A 108 6.96 -7.04 22.04
CA LEU A 108 7.51 -5.73 22.41
C LEU A 108 6.45 -4.67 22.71
N ARG A 109 5.25 -4.77 22.14
CA ARG A 109 4.27 -3.68 22.10
C ARG A 109 2.82 -4.09 22.39
N SER A 110 2.60 -5.19 23.10
CA SER A 110 1.27 -5.70 23.44
C SER A 110 0.36 -4.63 24.09
N ASP A 111 0.91 -3.77 24.93
CA ASP A 111 0.16 -2.68 25.57
C ASP A 111 -0.30 -1.59 24.58
N HIS A 112 0.50 -1.29 23.54
CA HIS A 112 0.09 -0.36 22.50
C HIS A 112 -1.02 -0.96 21.63
N ALA A 113 -0.91 -2.24 21.28
CA ALA A 113 -1.95 -2.95 20.56
C ALA A 113 -3.28 -2.94 21.34
N ARG A 114 -3.22 -3.18 22.67
CA ARG A 114 -4.40 -3.15 23.54
C ARG A 114 -5.07 -1.77 23.61
N LYS A 115 -4.28 -0.69 23.66
CA LYS A 115 -4.78 0.69 23.78
C LYS A 115 -5.35 1.26 22.49
N GLN A 116 -4.79 0.91 21.36
CA GLN A 116 -5.09 1.55 20.05
C GLN A 116 -5.79 0.62 19.08
N GLY A 117 -5.66 -0.70 19.24
CA GLY A 117 -6.17 -1.70 18.31
C GLY A 117 -7.68 -1.61 18.08
N GLU A 118 -8.47 -1.40 19.16
CA GLU A 118 -9.92 -1.32 19.05
C GLU A 118 -10.36 -0.17 18.14
N SER A 119 -9.72 1.00 18.24
CA SER A 119 -10.04 2.15 17.39
C SER A 119 -9.71 1.91 15.92
N ILE A 120 -8.65 1.17 15.61
CA ILE A 120 -8.28 0.77 14.25
C ILE A 120 -9.32 -0.18 13.66
N ILE A 121 -9.72 -1.20 14.43
CA ILE A 121 -10.76 -2.16 13.99
C ILE A 121 -12.10 -1.46 13.76
N GLU A 122 -12.50 -0.58 14.69
CA GLU A 122 -13.76 0.16 14.55
C GLU A 122 -13.76 1.10 13.35
N ALA A 123 -12.63 1.75 13.07
CA ALA A 123 -12.47 2.57 11.86
C ALA A 123 -12.65 1.75 10.58
N GLY A 124 -12.11 0.54 10.56
CA GLY A 124 -12.27 -0.39 9.43
C GLY A 124 -13.70 -0.88 9.25
N ARG A 125 -14.38 -1.27 10.33
CA ARG A 125 -15.79 -1.67 10.27
C ARG A 125 -16.68 -0.53 9.76
N LYS A 126 -16.41 0.72 10.19
CA LYS A 126 -17.10 1.91 9.66
C LYS A 126 -16.82 2.14 8.18
N ALA A 127 -15.59 1.89 7.74
CA ALA A 127 -15.25 1.98 6.32
C ALA A 127 -16.07 0.98 5.49
N VAL A 128 -16.17 -0.28 5.93
CA VAL A 128 -17.02 -1.30 5.30
C VAL A 128 -18.48 -0.88 5.31
N ALA A 129 -19.03 -0.47 6.44
CA ALA A 129 -20.41 -0.03 6.57
C ALA A 129 -20.76 1.18 5.68
N SER A 130 -19.75 1.98 5.28
CA SER A 130 -19.95 3.11 4.36
C SER A 130 -20.17 2.72 2.91
N GLY A 131 -19.90 1.47 2.50
CA GLY A 131 -19.91 1.00 1.11
C GLY A 131 -18.84 1.66 0.21
N SER A 132 -17.93 2.47 0.76
CA SER A 132 -16.94 3.22 0.00
C SER A 132 -15.64 2.42 -0.16
N VAL A 133 -15.38 1.89 -1.35
CA VAL A 133 -14.14 1.16 -1.67
C VAL A 133 -12.88 1.97 -1.32
N PRO A 134 -12.76 3.26 -1.65
CA PRO A 134 -11.58 4.03 -1.23
C PRO A 134 -11.39 4.11 0.29
N ARG A 135 -12.48 4.17 1.07
CA ARG A 135 -12.41 4.17 2.54
C ARG A 135 -11.99 2.81 3.09
N MET A 136 -12.49 1.72 2.48
CA MET A 136 -12.11 0.35 2.85
C MET A 136 -10.60 0.14 2.65
N ILE A 137 -10.09 0.50 1.47
CA ILE A 137 -8.67 0.41 1.13
C ILE A 137 -7.82 1.25 2.10
N ALA A 138 -8.21 2.50 2.34
CA ALA A 138 -7.47 3.38 3.24
C ALA A 138 -7.43 2.85 4.69
N ALA A 139 -8.51 2.23 5.16
CA ALA A 139 -8.56 1.63 6.49
C ALA A 139 -7.69 0.37 6.58
N ASP A 140 -7.68 -0.47 5.54
CA ASP A 140 -6.86 -1.67 5.44
C ASP A 140 -5.36 -1.33 5.47
N ILE A 141 -4.94 -0.39 4.64
CA ILE A 141 -3.55 0.10 4.62
C ILE A 141 -3.13 0.61 6.01
N LYS A 142 -3.97 1.41 6.68
CA LYS A 142 -3.69 1.90 8.03
C LYS A 142 -3.56 0.79 9.06
N PHE A 143 -4.33 -0.28 8.93
CA PHE A 143 -4.18 -1.44 9.78
C PHE A 143 -2.79 -2.08 9.62
N HIS A 144 -2.35 -2.33 8.40
CA HIS A 144 -1.04 -2.93 8.13
C HIS A 144 0.11 -2.00 8.56
N GLU A 145 0.03 -0.69 8.28
CA GLU A 145 0.99 0.30 8.78
C GLU A 145 1.06 0.31 10.32
N PHE A 146 -0.08 0.15 11.00
CA PHE A 146 -0.12 0.03 12.45
C PHE A 146 0.63 -1.21 12.93
N LEU A 147 0.46 -2.37 12.30
CA LEU A 147 1.24 -3.58 12.61
C LEU A 147 2.74 -3.33 12.46
N TYR A 148 3.16 -2.63 11.39
CA TYR A 148 4.57 -2.30 11.20
C TYR A 148 5.10 -1.39 12.31
N SER A 149 4.32 -0.42 12.74
CA SER A 149 4.70 0.48 13.84
C SER A 149 4.85 -0.25 15.17
N LEU A 150 4.00 -1.26 15.42
CA LEU A 150 4.05 -2.09 16.62
C LEU A 150 5.26 -3.02 16.63
N SER A 151 5.82 -3.40 15.49
CA SER A 151 6.97 -4.31 15.40
C SER A 151 8.22 -3.76 16.08
N GLY A 152 8.34 -2.43 16.21
CA GLY A 152 9.53 -1.77 16.69
C GLY A 152 10.72 -1.81 15.74
N ASN A 153 10.59 -2.42 14.57
CA ASN A 153 11.61 -2.45 13.53
C ASN A 153 11.37 -1.34 12.49
N PRO A 154 12.21 -0.28 12.47
CA PRO A 154 11.98 0.88 11.59
C PRO A 154 12.18 0.57 10.10
N LEU A 155 12.72 -0.59 9.75
CA LEU A 155 12.96 -0.97 8.36
C LEU A 155 11.74 -1.61 7.70
N ILE A 156 10.79 -2.15 8.47
CA ILE A 156 9.63 -2.88 7.91
C ILE A 156 8.73 -1.94 7.13
N GLY A 157 8.29 -0.83 7.72
CA GLY A 157 7.40 0.12 7.05
C GLY A 157 7.94 0.59 5.69
N PRO A 158 9.14 1.16 5.61
CA PRO A 158 9.74 1.56 4.34
C PRO A 158 9.88 0.43 3.32
N ALA A 159 10.25 -0.78 3.74
CA ALA A 159 10.36 -1.94 2.85
C ALA A 159 9.00 -2.36 2.27
N MET A 160 7.95 -2.28 3.07
CA MET A 160 6.60 -2.71 2.68
C MET A 160 5.82 -1.66 1.88
N ASN A 161 6.22 -0.39 1.91
CA ASN A 161 5.46 0.71 1.31
C ASN A 161 5.20 0.51 -0.19
N THR A 162 6.19 0.04 -0.95
CA THR A 162 6.04 -0.25 -2.38
C THR A 162 5.00 -1.35 -2.63
N HIS A 163 5.02 -2.40 -1.82
CA HIS A 163 4.10 -3.53 -1.93
C HIS A 163 2.68 -3.15 -1.53
N LEU A 164 2.51 -2.36 -0.48
CA LEU A 164 1.20 -1.81 -0.10
C LEU A 164 0.59 -0.93 -1.20
N THR A 165 1.41 -0.11 -1.86
CA THR A 165 0.95 0.72 -2.97
C THR A 165 0.42 -0.12 -4.15
N TYR A 166 1.11 -1.22 -4.49
CA TYR A 166 0.62 -2.13 -5.53
C TYR A 166 -0.64 -2.88 -5.08
N THR A 167 -0.67 -3.37 -3.84
CA THR A 167 -1.85 -4.01 -3.25
C THR A 167 -3.07 -3.08 -3.26
N GLN A 168 -2.89 -1.80 -2.91
CA GLN A 168 -3.94 -0.78 -2.96
C GLN A 168 -4.58 -0.69 -4.35
N ARG A 169 -3.78 -0.75 -5.41
CA ARG A 169 -4.29 -0.75 -6.79
C ARG A 169 -5.06 -2.03 -7.12
N VAL A 170 -4.54 -3.20 -6.72
CA VAL A 170 -5.25 -4.48 -6.90
C VAL A 170 -6.60 -4.46 -6.20
N MET A 171 -6.63 -3.99 -4.95
CA MET A 171 -7.87 -3.84 -4.18
C MET A 171 -8.85 -2.89 -4.88
N GLY A 172 -8.37 -1.79 -5.47
CA GLY A 172 -9.19 -0.86 -6.24
C GLY A 172 -9.88 -1.53 -7.41
N GLU A 173 -9.18 -2.38 -8.16
CA GLU A 173 -9.74 -3.12 -9.29
C GLU A 173 -10.74 -4.20 -8.84
N VAL A 174 -10.37 -4.98 -7.82
CA VAL A 174 -11.15 -6.14 -7.39
C VAL A 174 -12.40 -5.74 -6.60
N LEU A 175 -12.27 -4.82 -5.63
CA LEU A 175 -13.38 -4.50 -4.70
C LEU A 175 -14.48 -3.64 -5.33
N VAL A 176 -14.24 -3.01 -6.47
CA VAL A 176 -15.29 -2.31 -7.22
C VAL A 176 -16.31 -3.31 -7.80
N GLN A 177 -15.85 -4.48 -8.20
CA GLN A 177 -16.69 -5.52 -8.81
C GLN A 177 -17.25 -6.52 -7.80
N ASP A 178 -16.54 -6.75 -6.70
CA ASP A 178 -16.94 -7.68 -5.65
C ASP A 178 -16.89 -6.98 -4.28
N GLN A 179 -18.05 -6.50 -3.87
CA GLN A 179 -18.22 -5.74 -2.62
C GLN A 179 -18.51 -6.63 -1.40
N GLU A 180 -18.40 -7.96 -1.49
CA GLU A 180 -18.51 -8.79 -0.30
C GLU A 180 -17.19 -8.73 0.50
N PRO A 181 -17.03 -7.78 1.42
CA PRO A 181 -15.95 -7.77 2.38
C PRO A 181 -16.30 -8.79 3.45
N TRP A 182 -16.12 -10.07 3.13
CA TRP A 182 -16.24 -11.03 4.19
C TRP A 182 -15.32 -10.63 5.35
N ASP A 183 -15.39 -11.30 6.39
CA ASP A 183 -14.94 -11.07 7.76
C ASP A 183 -13.44 -10.71 7.93
N ILE A 184 -12.91 -9.86 6.98
CA ILE A 184 -11.52 -9.42 7.00
C ILE A 184 -11.23 -8.66 8.30
N TRP A 185 -12.21 -7.88 8.79
CA TRP A 185 -12.05 -7.12 10.01
C TRP A 185 -12.16 -7.99 11.28
N ALA A 186 -12.76 -9.19 11.20
CA ALA A 186 -12.63 -10.17 12.28
C ALA A 186 -11.24 -10.82 12.26
N GLN A 187 -10.68 -11.11 11.10
CA GLN A 187 -9.30 -11.59 10.99
C GLN A 187 -8.32 -10.56 11.55
N HIS A 188 -8.46 -9.28 11.17
CA HIS A 188 -7.67 -8.18 11.74
C HIS A 188 -7.82 -8.07 13.26
N ALA A 189 -9.04 -8.18 13.79
CA ALA A 189 -9.29 -8.16 15.24
C ALA A 189 -8.61 -9.34 15.94
N ASN A 190 -8.62 -10.54 15.35
CA ASN A 190 -7.97 -11.71 15.91
C ASN A 190 -6.45 -11.54 15.98
N ILE A 191 -5.82 -10.98 14.91
CA ILE A 191 -4.40 -10.65 14.92
C ILE A 191 -4.06 -9.67 16.05
N LEU A 192 -4.81 -8.58 16.18
CA LEU A 192 -4.57 -7.61 17.25
C LEU A 192 -4.81 -8.18 18.64
N THR A 193 -5.78 -9.08 18.79
CA THR A 193 -6.04 -9.79 20.05
C THR A 193 -4.85 -10.66 20.44
N ALA A 194 -4.29 -11.41 19.50
CA ALA A 194 -3.09 -12.22 19.72
C ALA A 194 -1.89 -11.35 20.10
N ILE A 195 -1.69 -10.21 19.40
CA ILE A 195 -0.62 -9.24 19.74
C ILE A 195 -0.86 -8.68 21.17
N ALA A 196 -2.07 -8.26 21.49
CA ALA A 196 -2.42 -7.67 22.77
C ALA A 196 -2.29 -8.66 23.95
N SER A 197 -2.49 -9.96 23.70
CA SER A 197 -2.26 -11.01 24.70
C SER A 197 -0.79 -11.38 24.87
N GLY A 198 0.10 -10.92 23.97
CA GLY A 198 1.52 -11.28 23.96
C GLY A 198 1.80 -12.66 23.36
N ASP A 199 0.81 -13.30 22.70
CA ASP A 199 1.01 -14.60 22.04
C ASP A 199 1.67 -14.39 20.66
N ALA A 200 3.01 -14.39 20.67
CA ALA A 200 3.82 -14.11 19.50
C ALA A 200 3.64 -15.15 18.38
N ASN A 201 3.51 -16.42 18.74
CA ASN A 201 3.35 -17.51 17.76
C ASN A 201 1.95 -17.45 17.10
N LEU A 202 0.92 -17.21 17.89
CA LEU A 202 -0.43 -17.06 17.37
C LEU A 202 -0.56 -15.82 16.48
N ALA A 203 0.04 -14.68 16.87
CA ALA A 203 0.03 -13.45 16.10
C ALA A 203 0.68 -13.62 14.73
N GLU A 204 1.85 -14.27 14.67
CA GLU A 204 2.54 -14.62 13.43
C GLU A 204 1.69 -15.52 12.54
N LYS A 205 1.17 -16.60 13.10
CA LYS A 205 0.33 -17.56 12.39
C LYS A 205 -0.89 -16.91 11.77
N LEU A 206 -1.65 -16.14 12.56
CA LEU A 206 -2.86 -15.46 12.10
C LEU A 206 -2.59 -14.43 11.00
N ALA A 207 -1.46 -13.71 11.08
CA ALA A 207 -1.06 -12.76 10.04
C ALA A 207 -0.74 -13.49 8.71
N ILE A 208 -0.02 -14.60 8.76
CA ILE A 208 0.29 -15.41 7.58
C ILE A 208 -0.98 -15.99 6.96
N GLU A 209 -1.88 -16.55 7.78
CA GLU A 209 -3.15 -17.11 7.31
C GLU A 209 -4.02 -16.04 6.65
N HIS A 210 -4.14 -14.87 7.27
CA HIS A 210 -4.85 -13.72 6.72
C HIS A 210 -4.34 -13.33 5.32
N LEU A 211 -3.03 -13.15 5.17
CA LEU A 211 -2.44 -12.74 3.90
C LEU A 211 -2.50 -13.85 2.83
N THR A 212 -2.42 -15.11 3.24
CA THR A 212 -2.61 -16.24 2.33
C THR A 212 -4.05 -16.30 1.79
N HIS A 213 -5.04 -16.04 2.64
CA HIS A 213 -6.45 -15.96 2.20
C HIS A 213 -6.69 -14.76 1.29
N ALA A 214 -6.15 -13.59 1.66
CA ALA A 214 -6.25 -12.37 0.84
C ALA A 214 -5.61 -12.57 -0.54
N SER A 215 -4.44 -13.20 -0.62
CA SER A 215 -3.77 -13.54 -1.87
C SER A 215 -4.67 -14.37 -2.79
N LYS A 216 -5.18 -15.50 -2.28
CA LYS A 216 -6.05 -16.40 -3.06
C LYS A 216 -7.27 -15.66 -3.60
N PHE A 217 -7.89 -14.82 -2.79
CA PHE A 217 -9.04 -14.03 -3.20
C PHE A 217 -8.66 -13.05 -4.31
N MET A 218 -7.67 -12.19 -4.07
CA MET A 218 -7.27 -11.15 -5.01
C MET A 218 -6.82 -11.73 -6.35
N VAL A 219 -6.00 -12.79 -6.33
CA VAL A 219 -5.53 -13.47 -7.55
C VAL A 219 -6.67 -14.10 -8.31
N THR A 220 -7.59 -14.80 -7.63
CA THR A 220 -8.73 -15.46 -8.29
C THR A 220 -9.65 -14.44 -8.96
N ARG A 221 -9.97 -13.35 -8.26
CA ARG A 221 -10.83 -12.28 -8.79
C ARG A 221 -10.18 -11.52 -9.92
N LEU A 222 -8.89 -11.18 -9.77
CA LEU A 222 -8.16 -10.49 -10.82
C LEU A 222 -8.10 -11.33 -12.12
N LYS A 223 -7.87 -12.64 -12.02
CA LYS A 223 -7.90 -13.54 -13.19
C LYS A 223 -9.27 -13.62 -13.83
N ALA A 224 -10.34 -13.60 -13.04
CA ALA A 224 -11.72 -13.58 -13.57
C ALA A 224 -12.00 -12.29 -14.34
N ILE A 225 -11.66 -11.12 -13.78
CA ILE A 225 -11.82 -9.81 -14.44
C ILE A 225 -11.03 -9.73 -15.76
N GLN A 226 -9.85 -10.33 -15.82
CA GLN A 226 -9.02 -10.31 -17.02
C GLN A 226 -9.47 -11.28 -18.11
N ALA A 227 -10.37 -12.21 -17.80
CA ALA A 227 -10.93 -13.18 -18.74
C ALA A 227 -12.23 -12.70 -19.42
N GLU A 228 -12.84 -11.62 -18.92
CA GLU A 228 -14.04 -10.95 -19.49
C GLU A 228 -13.65 -9.96 -20.60
#